data_8a3bb924a9f65f4199bb41475bf90069
#
_entry.id   8a3bb924a9f65f4199bb41475bf90069
#
_cell.length_a   1.000
_cell.length_b   1.000
_cell.length_c   1.000
_cell.angle_alpha   90.00
_cell.angle_beta   90.00
_cell.angle_gamma   90.00
#
_symmetry.space_group_name_H-M   'P 1'
#
loop_
_entity.id
_entity.type
_entity.pdbx_description
1 polymer ?
#
loop_
_entity_poly.entity_id
_entity_poly.type
_entity_poly.pdbx_seq_one_letter_code
_entity_poly.pdbx_strand_id
1 'polypeptide(L)'
;MARTREFDETEVLDKAVELFWTKGYNATSANDLVKGLGLSRSSIYSTFTDKRTLFIKSLDRYRRRNVDQMLNMVKQSNDIPKTIADIFKMVVAQDITAKIPKGCLMVNTGVELAPHDNEIARIVNENGQNIENTFKVAIERGQDLGQIPKTHDAESLARFIHNNISGLRVAVKSNAEKKALDDIVKICLSVLK
;
A
#
# COMPACT_ATOMS: atom_id res chain seq x y z
N MET A 1 19.25 -35.62 -5.32
CA MET A 1 18.83 -34.74 -6.42
C MET A 1 17.83 -33.73 -5.88
N ALA A 2 18.13 -32.44 -6.00
CA ALA A 2 17.16 -31.40 -5.61
C ALA A 2 15.98 -31.47 -6.58
N ARG A 3 14.75 -31.66 -6.06
CA ARG A 3 13.53 -31.68 -6.84
C ARG A 3 13.36 -30.30 -7.48
N THR A 4 13.38 -30.21 -8.79
CA THR A 4 13.15 -28.97 -9.55
C THR A 4 11.80 -28.38 -9.08
N ARG A 5 11.77 -27.09 -8.71
CA ARG A 5 10.52 -26.41 -8.36
C ARG A 5 9.62 -26.39 -9.60
N GLU A 6 8.45 -27.03 -9.51
CA GLU A 6 7.47 -27.11 -10.60
C GLU A 6 6.56 -25.88 -10.71
N PHE A 7 6.88 -24.75 -10.04
CA PHE A 7 6.05 -23.55 -10.04
C PHE A 7 6.90 -22.26 -9.99
N ASP A 8 6.35 -21.19 -10.53
CA ASP A 8 6.93 -19.84 -10.45
C ASP A 8 6.64 -19.23 -9.07
N GLU A 9 7.70 -18.95 -8.32
CA GLU A 9 7.60 -18.30 -6.98
C GLU A 9 6.93 -16.93 -7.06
N THR A 10 7.11 -16.19 -8.16
CA THR A 10 6.51 -14.88 -8.39
C THR A 10 4.99 -14.97 -8.50
N GLU A 11 4.49 -15.93 -9.28
CA GLU A 11 3.05 -16.18 -9.40
C GLU A 11 2.43 -16.60 -8.06
N VAL A 12 3.13 -17.44 -7.31
CA VAL A 12 2.69 -17.87 -5.98
C VAL A 12 2.62 -16.70 -5.02
N LEU A 13 3.62 -15.81 -5.03
CA LEU A 13 3.61 -14.59 -4.22
C LEU A 13 2.49 -13.63 -4.64
N ASP A 14 2.19 -13.47 -5.92
CA ASP A 14 1.06 -12.66 -6.37
C ASP A 14 -0.28 -13.21 -5.86
N LYS A 15 -0.49 -14.54 -5.90
CA LYS A 15 -1.67 -15.19 -5.30
C LYS A 15 -1.71 -15.02 -3.77
N ALA A 16 -0.57 -15.12 -3.11
CA ALA A 16 -0.48 -14.92 -1.67
C ALA A 16 -0.81 -13.47 -1.27
N VAL A 17 -0.32 -12.48 -2.03
CA VAL A 17 -0.72 -11.07 -1.87
C VAL A 17 -2.23 -10.92 -1.93
N GLU A 18 -2.87 -11.46 -2.97
CA GLU A 18 -4.33 -11.37 -3.14
C GLU A 18 -5.09 -12.01 -1.98
N LEU A 19 -4.64 -13.16 -1.51
CA LEU A 19 -5.26 -13.87 -0.41
C LEU A 19 -5.15 -13.10 0.91
N PHE A 20 -3.94 -12.67 1.28
CA PHE A 20 -3.71 -11.90 2.50
C PHE A 20 -4.37 -10.52 2.45
N TRP A 21 -4.40 -9.88 1.27
CA TRP A 21 -5.05 -8.59 1.10
C TRP A 21 -6.56 -8.66 1.30
N THR A 22 -7.17 -9.75 0.86
CA THR A 22 -8.62 -9.97 0.96
C THR A 22 -9.04 -10.41 2.36
N LYS A 23 -8.32 -11.38 2.96
CA LYS A 23 -8.71 -12.02 4.23
C LYS A 23 -8.02 -11.44 5.47
N GLY A 24 -6.86 -10.81 5.33
CA GLY A 24 -5.97 -10.50 6.43
C GLY A 24 -5.05 -11.67 6.79
N TYR A 25 -4.04 -11.40 7.60
CA TYR A 25 -3.08 -12.42 8.03
C TYR A 25 -3.72 -13.43 8.99
N ASN A 26 -4.34 -12.97 10.07
CA ASN A 26 -4.87 -13.84 11.12
C ASN A 26 -5.98 -14.77 10.60
N ALA A 27 -6.89 -14.25 9.78
CA ALA A 27 -8.00 -15.01 9.22
C ALA A 27 -7.61 -15.96 8.08
N THR A 28 -6.37 -15.89 7.57
CA THR A 28 -5.89 -16.82 6.53
C THR A 28 -5.39 -18.12 7.16
N SER A 29 -6.11 -19.22 6.96
CA SER A 29 -5.75 -20.56 7.43
C SER A 29 -4.76 -21.26 6.48
N ALA A 30 -4.12 -22.35 6.96
CA ALA A 30 -3.30 -23.20 6.10
C ALA A 30 -4.08 -23.82 4.93
N ASN A 31 -5.37 -24.13 5.13
CA ASN A 31 -6.24 -24.62 4.06
C ASN A 31 -6.55 -23.54 3.01
N ASP A 32 -6.70 -22.29 3.44
CA ASP A 32 -6.85 -21.16 2.51
C ASP A 32 -5.59 -20.99 1.65
N LEU A 33 -4.41 -21.13 2.25
CA LEU A 33 -3.14 -21.10 1.49
C LEU A 33 -3.07 -22.23 0.46
N VAL A 34 -3.38 -23.46 0.85
CA VAL A 34 -3.39 -24.61 -0.08
C VAL A 34 -4.35 -24.35 -1.25
N LYS A 35 -5.58 -23.93 -0.97
CA LYS A 35 -6.60 -23.67 -1.99
C LYS A 35 -6.24 -22.45 -2.85
N GLY A 36 -5.82 -21.35 -2.22
CA GLY A 36 -5.55 -20.08 -2.89
C GLY A 36 -4.30 -20.09 -3.76
N LEU A 37 -3.24 -20.80 -3.31
CA LEU A 37 -2.00 -20.90 -4.05
C LEU A 37 -1.98 -22.04 -5.07
N GLY A 38 -2.87 -23.03 -4.93
CA GLY A 38 -2.89 -24.21 -5.79
C GLY A 38 -1.72 -25.17 -5.55
N LEU A 39 -1.13 -25.14 -4.35
CA LEU A 39 0.03 -25.95 -3.98
C LEU A 39 -0.28 -26.85 -2.79
N SER A 40 0.42 -27.98 -2.68
CA SER A 40 0.34 -28.81 -1.49
C SER A 40 0.92 -28.07 -0.27
N ARG A 41 0.44 -28.42 0.93
CA ARG A 41 0.95 -27.86 2.18
C ARG A 41 2.47 -28.06 2.34
N SER A 42 2.96 -29.25 1.96
CA SER A 42 4.41 -29.53 1.97
C SER A 42 5.19 -28.64 1.02
N SER A 43 4.68 -28.39 -0.20
CA SER A 43 5.32 -27.50 -1.19
C SER A 43 5.38 -26.05 -0.69
N ILE A 44 4.32 -25.55 -0.05
CA ILE A 44 4.29 -24.20 0.51
C ILE A 44 5.37 -24.06 1.59
N TYR A 45 5.40 -24.96 2.57
CA TYR A 45 6.30 -24.82 3.72
C TYR A 45 7.75 -25.22 3.41
N SER A 46 8.00 -26.06 2.42
CA SER A 46 9.36 -26.32 1.94
C SER A 46 9.95 -25.10 1.20
N THR A 47 9.10 -24.24 0.60
CA THR A 47 9.54 -23.04 -0.12
C THR A 47 9.62 -21.82 0.79
N PHE A 48 8.62 -21.63 1.64
CA PHE A 48 8.46 -20.40 2.43
C PHE A 48 8.65 -20.59 3.93
N THR A 49 9.05 -21.78 4.36
CA THR A 49 9.27 -22.17 5.76
C THR A 49 7.97 -22.17 6.59
N ASP A 50 7.30 -21.05 6.67
CA ASP A 50 6.06 -20.86 7.42
C ASP A 50 5.14 -19.78 6.81
N LYS A 51 3.95 -19.63 7.37
CA LYS A 51 2.96 -18.62 6.95
C LYS A 51 3.49 -17.19 7.12
N ARG A 52 4.27 -16.94 8.18
CA ARG A 52 4.79 -15.62 8.49
C ARG A 52 5.82 -15.19 7.44
N THR A 53 6.75 -16.05 7.10
CA THR A 53 7.77 -15.81 6.06
C THR A 53 7.11 -15.58 4.70
N LEU A 54 6.10 -16.38 4.34
CA LEU A 54 5.30 -16.16 3.13
C LEU A 54 4.62 -14.77 3.15
N PHE A 55 4.05 -14.39 4.30
CA PHE A 55 3.39 -13.09 4.45
C PHE A 55 4.36 -11.92 4.29
N ILE A 56 5.53 -11.96 4.93
CA ILE A 56 6.57 -10.91 4.81
C ILE A 56 7.03 -10.77 3.35
N LYS A 57 7.27 -11.89 2.66
CA LYS A 57 7.60 -11.87 1.22
C LYS A 57 6.45 -11.28 0.38
N SER A 58 5.21 -11.56 0.76
CA SER A 58 4.03 -10.99 0.11
C SER A 58 3.90 -9.48 0.34
N LEU A 59 4.24 -8.97 1.53
CA LEU A 59 4.31 -7.53 1.81
C LEU A 59 5.36 -6.84 0.93
N ASP A 60 6.55 -7.41 0.81
CA ASP A 60 7.60 -6.86 -0.05
C ASP A 60 7.18 -6.87 -1.53
N ARG A 61 6.56 -7.96 -2.00
CA ARG A 61 6.01 -8.06 -3.36
C ARG A 61 4.94 -6.99 -3.62
N TYR A 62 4.01 -6.81 -2.67
CA TYR A 62 2.97 -5.77 -2.73
C TYR A 62 3.58 -4.37 -2.80
N ARG A 63 4.57 -4.08 -1.93
CA ARG A 63 5.26 -2.79 -1.89
C ARG A 63 5.88 -2.46 -3.24
N ARG A 64 6.69 -3.36 -3.81
CA ARG A 64 7.35 -3.17 -5.11
C ARG A 64 6.34 -2.94 -6.24
N ARG A 65 5.22 -3.64 -6.24
CA ARG A 65 4.22 -3.56 -7.32
C ARG A 65 3.32 -2.33 -7.21
N ASN A 66 2.94 -1.92 -6.01
CA ASN A 66 1.90 -0.91 -5.82
C ASN A 66 2.45 0.39 -5.22
N VAL A 67 3.32 0.31 -4.21
CA VAL A 67 3.85 1.50 -3.55
C VAL A 67 4.95 2.14 -4.38
N ASP A 68 5.94 1.37 -4.82
CA ASP A 68 7.07 1.89 -5.60
C ASP A 68 6.60 2.50 -6.94
N GLN A 69 5.53 1.94 -7.55
CA GLN A 69 4.92 2.54 -8.76
C GLN A 69 4.38 3.95 -8.46
N MET A 70 3.64 4.12 -7.37
CA MET A 70 3.13 5.42 -6.93
C MET A 70 4.28 6.40 -6.65
N LEU A 71 5.32 5.95 -5.94
CA LEU A 71 6.48 6.79 -5.64
C LEU A 71 7.24 7.20 -6.90
N ASN A 72 7.34 6.33 -7.89
CA ASN A 72 7.96 6.67 -9.18
C ASN A 72 7.17 7.75 -9.94
N MET A 73 5.83 7.72 -9.90
CA MET A 73 5.01 8.81 -10.47
C MET A 73 5.36 10.15 -9.82
N VAL A 74 5.49 10.19 -8.50
CA VAL A 74 5.86 11.41 -7.76
C VAL A 74 7.27 11.89 -8.10
N LYS A 75 8.25 10.99 -8.13
CA LYS A 75 9.66 11.31 -8.43
C LYS A 75 9.85 11.88 -9.84
N GLN A 76 9.12 11.37 -10.82
CA GLN A 76 9.23 11.73 -12.24
C GLN A 76 8.33 12.91 -12.64
N SER A 77 7.48 13.39 -11.74
CA SER A 77 6.52 14.44 -12.05
C SER A 77 7.18 15.80 -12.32
N ASN A 78 6.67 16.51 -13.32
CA ASN A 78 6.97 17.93 -13.57
C ASN A 78 5.84 18.87 -13.09
N ASP A 79 4.70 18.31 -12.67
CA ASP A 79 3.54 19.02 -12.10
C ASP A 79 3.15 18.31 -10.81
N ILE A 80 3.72 18.76 -9.70
CA ILE A 80 3.57 18.09 -8.41
C ILE A 80 2.13 18.14 -7.89
N PRO A 81 1.43 19.31 -7.90
CA PRO A 81 0.03 19.37 -7.45
C PRO A 81 -0.88 18.43 -8.24
N LYS A 82 -0.73 18.39 -9.56
CA LYS A 82 -1.52 17.52 -10.43
C LYS A 82 -1.25 16.04 -10.11
N THR A 83 0.01 15.65 -9.95
CA THR A 83 0.38 14.26 -9.65
C THR A 83 -0.18 13.81 -8.31
N ILE A 84 -0.11 14.66 -7.28
CA ILE A 84 -0.71 14.37 -5.98
C ILE A 84 -2.25 14.21 -6.14
N ALA A 85 -2.91 15.09 -6.89
CA ALA A 85 -4.33 14.99 -7.16
C ALA A 85 -4.70 13.68 -7.90
N ASP A 86 -3.90 13.26 -8.87
CA ASP A 86 -4.11 12.02 -9.61
C ASP A 86 -3.92 10.78 -8.71
N ILE A 87 -2.97 10.81 -7.77
CA ILE A 87 -2.79 9.76 -6.75
C ILE A 87 -4.04 9.66 -5.86
N PHE A 88 -4.57 10.77 -5.35
CA PHE A 88 -5.81 10.77 -4.57
C PHE A 88 -6.98 10.18 -5.35
N LYS A 89 -7.17 10.57 -6.62
CA LYS A 89 -8.20 10.01 -7.49
C LYS A 89 -8.02 8.51 -7.71
N MET A 90 -6.78 8.05 -7.95
CA MET A 90 -6.47 6.63 -8.11
C MET A 90 -6.80 5.84 -6.86
N VAL A 91 -6.47 6.36 -5.67
CA VAL A 91 -6.80 5.74 -4.37
C VAL A 91 -8.30 5.55 -4.20
N VAL A 92 -9.09 6.56 -4.57
CA VAL A 92 -10.55 6.50 -4.48
C VAL A 92 -11.15 5.57 -5.55
N ALA A 93 -10.68 5.66 -6.80
CA ALA A 93 -11.26 4.90 -7.92
C ALA A 93 -10.98 3.40 -7.84
N GLN A 94 -9.82 3.00 -7.33
CA GLN A 94 -9.33 1.62 -7.38
C GLN A 94 -10.24 0.62 -6.66
N ASP A 95 -10.91 1.03 -5.60
CA ASP A 95 -11.71 0.15 -4.74
C ASP A 95 -13.23 0.38 -4.87
N ILE A 96 -13.69 1.54 -5.40
CA ILE A 96 -15.14 1.84 -5.55
C ILE A 96 -15.80 0.88 -6.54
N THR A 97 -15.06 0.42 -7.56
CA THR A 97 -15.57 -0.52 -8.58
C THR A 97 -15.33 -1.98 -8.22
N ALA A 98 -14.58 -2.24 -7.16
CA ALA A 98 -14.25 -3.59 -6.74
C ALA A 98 -15.44 -4.25 -6.04
N LYS A 99 -15.71 -5.54 -6.34
CA LYS A 99 -16.72 -6.33 -5.61
C LYS A 99 -16.44 -6.39 -4.11
N ILE A 100 -15.17 -6.37 -3.72
CA ILE A 100 -14.70 -6.37 -2.33
C ILE A 100 -13.62 -5.29 -2.25
N PRO A 101 -13.89 -4.13 -1.62
CA PRO A 101 -12.90 -3.11 -1.38
C PRO A 101 -11.78 -3.65 -0.45
N LYS A 102 -10.53 -3.56 -0.87
CA LYS A 102 -9.40 -4.13 -0.13
C LYS A 102 -8.61 -3.08 0.66
N GLY A 103 -8.70 -1.81 0.27
CA GLY A 103 -7.88 -0.74 0.83
C GLY A 103 -6.40 -0.90 0.50
N CYS A 104 -5.53 -0.69 1.47
CA CYS A 104 -4.08 -0.87 1.32
C CYS A 104 -3.58 -2.02 2.20
N LEU A 105 -2.86 -2.99 1.63
CA LEU A 105 -2.34 -4.11 2.40
C LEU A 105 -1.39 -3.64 3.52
N MET A 106 -0.54 -2.62 3.29
CA MET A 106 0.36 -2.09 4.33
C MET A 106 -0.41 -1.42 5.46
N VAL A 107 -1.45 -0.63 5.17
CA VAL A 107 -2.32 -0.01 6.20
C VAL A 107 -3.06 -1.10 6.98
N ASN A 108 -3.64 -2.08 6.30
CA ASN A 108 -4.32 -3.21 6.94
C ASN A 108 -3.37 -3.97 7.88
N THR A 109 -2.14 -4.24 7.42
CA THR A 109 -1.09 -4.91 8.21
C THR A 109 -0.71 -4.09 9.44
N GLY A 110 -0.58 -2.77 9.29
CA GLY A 110 -0.29 -1.86 10.40
C GLY A 110 -1.32 -1.95 11.51
N VAL A 111 -2.61 -1.97 11.15
CA VAL A 111 -3.70 -2.07 12.12
C VAL A 111 -3.81 -3.48 12.74
N GLU A 112 -3.63 -4.53 11.93
CA GLU A 112 -3.85 -5.91 12.37
C GLU A 112 -2.68 -6.47 13.19
N LEU A 113 -1.44 -6.18 12.81
CA LEU A 113 -0.26 -6.90 13.33
C LEU A 113 0.77 -6.03 14.04
N ALA A 114 0.97 -4.78 13.61
CA ALA A 114 2.03 -3.94 14.16
C ALA A 114 1.96 -3.75 15.69
N PRO A 115 0.77 -3.70 16.35
CA PRO A 115 0.68 -3.60 17.80
C PRO A 115 1.25 -4.83 18.55
N HIS A 116 1.41 -5.97 17.86
CA HIS A 116 1.75 -7.26 18.46
C HIS A 116 3.02 -7.90 17.85
N ASP A 117 3.62 -7.29 16.81
CA ASP A 117 4.80 -7.82 16.12
C ASP A 117 5.76 -6.68 15.74
N ASN A 118 6.87 -6.59 16.47
CA ASN A 118 7.86 -5.52 16.30
C ASN A 118 8.53 -5.52 14.92
N GLU A 119 8.70 -6.68 14.27
CA GLU A 119 9.28 -6.74 12.93
C GLU A 119 8.29 -6.22 11.90
N ILE A 120 7.02 -6.59 12.01
CA ILE A 120 5.97 -6.05 11.15
C ILE A 120 5.79 -4.55 11.39
N ALA A 121 5.82 -4.08 12.63
CA ALA A 121 5.79 -2.65 12.96
C ALA A 121 6.93 -1.90 12.26
N ARG A 122 8.16 -2.45 12.30
CA ARG A 122 9.32 -1.86 11.61
C ARG A 122 9.11 -1.80 10.09
N ILE A 123 8.65 -2.90 9.46
CA ILE A 123 8.38 -2.94 8.01
C ILE A 123 7.35 -1.88 7.59
N VAL A 124 6.25 -1.76 8.35
CA VAL A 124 5.20 -0.78 8.08
C VAL A 124 5.70 0.65 8.26
N ASN A 125 6.45 0.92 9.34
CA ASN A 125 7.01 2.25 9.62
C ASN A 125 8.05 2.66 8.56
N GLU A 126 8.97 1.77 8.19
CA GLU A 126 9.94 2.03 7.13
C GLU A 126 9.26 2.35 5.79
N ASN A 127 8.19 1.63 5.46
CA ASN A 127 7.39 1.93 4.27
C ASN A 127 6.72 3.31 4.37
N GLY A 128 6.13 3.66 5.51
CA GLY A 128 5.54 4.98 5.76
C GLY A 128 6.56 6.11 5.60
N GLN A 129 7.72 5.99 6.24
CA GLN A 129 8.82 6.95 6.14
C GLN A 129 9.30 7.14 4.69
N ASN A 130 9.42 6.05 3.91
CA ASN A 130 9.81 6.14 2.50
C ASN A 130 8.78 6.92 1.67
N ILE A 131 7.49 6.71 1.93
CA ILE A 131 6.40 7.47 1.28
C ILE A 131 6.49 8.95 1.66
N GLU A 132 6.58 9.28 2.94
CA GLU A 132 6.68 10.65 3.43
C GLU A 132 7.90 11.37 2.87
N ASN A 133 9.08 10.74 2.89
CA ASN A 133 10.30 11.32 2.32
C ASN A 133 10.17 11.59 0.81
N THR A 134 9.52 10.69 0.08
CA THR A 134 9.31 10.88 -1.36
C THR A 134 8.38 12.06 -1.64
N PHE A 135 7.28 12.19 -0.90
CA PHE A 135 6.40 13.36 -1.02
C PHE A 135 7.09 14.64 -0.58
N LYS A 136 7.85 14.62 0.53
CA LYS A 136 8.61 15.78 1.00
C LYS A 136 9.53 16.35 -0.10
N VAL A 137 10.38 15.51 -0.68
CA VAL A 137 11.30 15.92 -1.75
C VAL A 137 10.55 16.47 -2.97
N ALA A 138 9.43 15.85 -3.34
CA ALA A 138 8.62 16.35 -4.45
C ALA A 138 7.96 17.71 -4.13
N ILE A 139 7.44 17.87 -2.92
CA ILE A 139 6.81 19.12 -2.47
C ILE A 139 7.84 20.24 -2.38
N GLU A 140 9.04 20.00 -1.84
CA GLU A 140 10.17 20.94 -1.84
C GLU A 140 10.45 21.43 -3.26
N ARG A 141 10.55 20.51 -4.21
CA ARG A 141 10.72 20.86 -5.63
C ARG A 141 9.55 21.66 -6.18
N GLY A 142 8.31 21.30 -5.85
CA GLY A 142 7.10 22.04 -6.25
C GLY A 142 7.08 23.46 -5.68
N GLN A 143 7.55 23.64 -4.45
CA GLN A 143 7.69 24.96 -3.81
C GLN A 143 8.76 25.81 -4.48
N ASP A 144 9.89 25.22 -4.83
CA ASP A 144 10.98 25.93 -5.51
C ASP A 144 10.61 26.33 -6.94
N LEU A 145 9.76 25.54 -7.61
CA LEU A 145 9.19 25.87 -8.93
C LEU A 145 7.98 26.83 -8.87
N GLY A 146 7.55 27.24 -7.67
CA GLY A 146 6.37 28.09 -7.50
C GLY A 146 5.03 27.39 -7.78
N GLN A 147 5.00 26.08 -7.85
CA GLN A 147 3.78 25.27 -8.05
C GLN A 147 2.99 25.07 -6.76
N ILE A 148 3.67 25.11 -5.61
CA ILE A 148 3.10 24.95 -4.26
C ILE A 148 3.56 26.15 -3.42
N PRO A 149 2.65 26.82 -2.68
CA PRO A 149 3.04 27.91 -1.78
C PRO A 149 3.97 27.43 -0.66
N LYS A 150 4.85 28.30 -0.20
CA LYS A 150 5.74 28.03 0.97
C LYS A 150 5.06 28.37 2.32
N THR A 151 3.73 28.40 2.39
CA THR A 151 2.95 28.66 3.61
C THR A 151 3.08 27.55 4.64
N HIS A 152 3.30 26.34 4.19
CA HIS A 152 3.53 25.15 5.03
C HIS A 152 4.86 24.52 4.65
N ASP A 153 5.57 23.96 5.64
CA ASP A 153 6.78 23.22 5.36
C ASP A 153 6.48 21.89 4.63
N ALA A 154 7.40 21.46 3.78
CA ALA A 154 7.19 20.30 2.92
C ALA A 154 7.06 18.98 3.68
N GLU A 155 7.68 18.86 4.86
CA GLU A 155 7.61 17.65 5.67
C GLU A 155 6.23 17.51 6.31
N SER A 156 5.68 18.60 6.85
CA SER A 156 4.31 18.63 7.40
C SER A 156 3.27 18.33 6.32
N LEU A 157 3.42 18.91 5.12
CA LEU A 157 2.55 18.60 3.98
C LEU A 157 2.67 17.13 3.55
N ALA A 158 3.87 16.56 3.51
CA ALA A 158 4.08 15.15 3.16
C ALA A 158 3.39 14.22 4.14
N ARG A 159 3.55 14.47 5.45
CA ARG A 159 2.86 13.71 6.52
C ARG A 159 1.34 13.85 6.41
N PHE A 160 0.84 15.06 6.17
CA PHE A 160 -0.59 15.31 5.99
C PHE A 160 -1.15 14.53 4.79
N ILE A 161 -0.48 14.57 3.63
CA ILE A 161 -0.86 13.86 2.42
C ILE A 161 -0.85 12.34 2.66
N HIS A 162 0.24 11.79 3.22
CA HIS A 162 0.34 10.37 3.51
C HIS A 162 -0.75 9.89 4.48
N ASN A 163 -1.02 10.65 5.54
CA ASN A 163 -2.07 10.33 6.50
C ASN A 163 -3.46 10.32 5.84
N ASN A 164 -3.76 11.29 4.99
CA ASN A 164 -5.05 11.35 4.29
C ASN A 164 -5.20 10.24 3.24
N ILE A 165 -4.14 9.88 2.51
CA ILE A 165 -4.14 8.71 1.62
C ILE A 165 -4.44 7.45 2.42
N SER A 166 -3.82 7.26 3.58
CA SER A 166 -4.05 6.11 4.46
C SER A 166 -5.48 6.09 5.01
N GLY A 167 -6.00 7.23 5.45
CA GLY A 167 -7.39 7.39 5.90
C GLY A 167 -8.40 7.09 4.80
N LEU A 168 -8.19 7.58 3.58
CA LEU A 168 -9.04 7.26 2.42
C LEU A 168 -9.04 5.76 2.10
N ARG A 169 -7.89 5.07 2.20
CA ARG A 169 -7.80 3.62 2.02
C ARG A 169 -8.65 2.85 3.04
N VAL A 170 -8.71 3.33 4.29
CA VAL A 170 -9.57 2.76 5.33
C VAL A 170 -11.04 3.08 5.03
N ALA A 171 -11.36 4.33 4.69
CA ALA A 171 -12.72 4.76 4.39
C ALA A 171 -13.32 3.98 3.19
N VAL A 172 -12.55 3.81 2.12
CA VAL A 172 -12.95 3.01 0.96
C VAL A 172 -13.21 1.56 1.35
N LYS A 173 -12.31 0.95 2.14
CA LYS A 173 -12.50 -0.43 2.64
C LYS A 173 -13.75 -0.57 3.51
N SER A 174 -14.16 0.50 4.18
CA SER A 174 -15.38 0.57 5.00
C SER A 174 -16.64 0.98 4.21
N ASN A 175 -16.59 0.95 2.87
CA ASN A 175 -17.70 1.32 1.98
C ASN A 175 -18.21 2.76 2.17
N ALA A 176 -17.31 3.72 2.41
CA ALA A 176 -17.69 5.13 2.47
C ALA A 176 -18.29 5.59 1.12
N GLU A 177 -19.28 6.47 1.19
CA GLU A 177 -19.92 7.03 0.00
C GLU A 177 -18.91 7.83 -0.84
N LYS A 178 -19.01 7.69 -2.17
CA LYS A 178 -18.12 8.40 -3.10
C LYS A 178 -18.09 9.91 -2.85
N LYS A 179 -19.25 10.51 -2.55
CA LYS A 179 -19.33 11.96 -2.25
C LYS A 179 -18.47 12.34 -1.07
N ALA A 180 -18.51 11.58 0.03
CA ALA A 180 -17.68 11.84 1.21
C ALA A 180 -16.17 11.74 0.89
N LEU A 181 -15.78 10.75 0.07
CA LEU A 181 -14.39 10.61 -0.36
C LEU A 181 -13.95 11.79 -1.25
N ASP A 182 -14.79 12.22 -2.20
CA ASP A 182 -14.52 13.36 -3.07
C ASP A 182 -14.40 14.67 -2.26
N ASP A 183 -15.24 14.89 -1.25
CA ASP A 183 -15.19 16.05 -0.36
C ASP A 183 -13.86 16.07 0.45
N ILE A 184 -13.43 14.92 0.99
CA ILE A 184 -12.14 14.80 1.68
C ILE A 184 -10.99 15.14 0.73
N VAL A 185 -10.97 14.54 -0.47
CA VAL A 185 -9.92 14.80 -1.48
C VAL A 185 -9.86 16.28 -1.84
N LYS A 186 -11.00 16.94 -2.04
CA LYS A 186 -11.08 18.37 -2.35
C LYS A 186 -10.42 19.22 -1.26
N ILE A 187 -10.70 18.93 0.00
CA ILE A 187 -10.10 19.66 1.14
C ILE A 187 -8.61 19.33 1.25
N CYS A 188 -8.21 18.05 1.14
CA CYS A 188 -6.80 17.67 1.18
C CYS A 188 -5.96 18.39 0.11
N LEU A 189 -6.50 18.59 -1.09
CA LEU A 189 -5.80 19.27 -2.18
C LEU A 189 -5.77 20.80 -2.04
N SER A 190 -6.59 21.39 -1.17
CA SER A 190 -6.62 22.85 -0.98
C SER A 190 -5.35 23.38 -0.30
N VAL A 191 -4.63 22.55 0.45
CA VAL A 191 -3.36 22.94 1.11
C VAL A 191 -2.19 23.07 0.15
N LEU A 192 -2.36 22.64 -1.11
CA LEU A 192 -1.35 22.76 -2.17
C LEU A 192 -1.52 24.00 -3.07
N LYS A 193 -2.49 24.87 -2.72
CA LYS A 193 -2.84 26.06 -3.50
C LYS A 193 -2.42 27.35 -2.80
#